data_31ba35e2fd4673d99d14c8bf8fe17aaf
#
_entry.id   31ba35e2fd4673d99d14c8bf8fe17aaf
#
_cell.length_a   1.000
_cell.length_b   1.000
_cell.length_c   1.000
_cell.angle_alpha   90.00
_cell.angle_beta   90.00
_cell.angle_gamma   90.00
#
_symmetry.space_group_name_H-M   'P 1'
#
loop_
_entity.id
_entity.type
_entity.pdbx_description
1 polymer ?
#
loop_
_entity_poly.entity_id
_entity_poly.type
_entity_poly.pdbx_seq_one_letter_code
_entity_poly.pdbx_strand_id
1 'polypeptide(L)' 'IALYKGMKITIHGNSKTFFVDSWDYHHGHPDEQAGLRIHLTT' A
#
# COMPACT_ATOMS: atom_id res chain seq x y z
N ILE A 1 12.01 5.48 5.41
CA ILE A 1 10.97 4.59 5.92
C ILE A 1 11.08 3.25 5.22
N ALA A 2 11.12 2.18 5.99
CA ALA A 2 11.18 0.84 5.45
C ALA A 2 9.79 0.23 5.35
N LEU A 3 9.47 -0.34 4.21
CA LEU A 3 8.22 -1.08 4.00
C LEU A 3 8.51 -2.57 4.16
N TYR A 4 7.70 -3.26 4.95
CA TYR A 4 7.89 -4.68 5.17
C TYR A 4 6.54 -5.38 5.35
N LYS A 5 6.52 -6.67 5.06
CA LYS A 5 5.33 -7.49 5.22
C LYS A 5 4.94 -7.57 6.70
N GLY A 6 3.67 -7.38 6.97
CA GLY A 6 3.15 -7.34 8.33
C GLY A 6 3.17 -5.96 8.97
N MET A 7 3.67 -4.96 8.26
CA MET A 7 3.71 -3.59 8.76
C MET A 7 2.29 -3.09 9.02
N LYS A 8 2.08 -2.52 10.21
CA LYS A 8 0.79 -1.98 10.60
C LYS A 8 0.54 -0.63 9.95
N ILE A 9 -0.61 -0.49 9.32
CA ILE A 9 -1.02 0.74 8.64
C ILE A 9 -2.33 1.23 9.26
N THR A 10 -2.34 2.50 9.65
CA THR A 10 -3.55 3.17 10.11
C THR A 10 -3.91 4.26 9.11
N ILE A 11 -5.14 4.21 8.60
CA ILE A 11 -5.61 5.20 7.63
C ILE A 11 -6.40 6.26 8.37
N HIS A 12 -6.07 7.53 8.13
CA HIS A 12 -6.74 8.66 8.74
C HIS A 12 -8.23 8.65 8.43
N GLY A 13 -9.05 8.79 9.46
CA GLY A 13 -10.50 8.78 9.30
C GLY A 13 -11.11 7.37 9.25
N ASN A 14 -10.29 6.33 9.36
CA ASN A 14 -10.76 4.95 9.38
C ASN A 14 -10.29 4.29 10.67
N SER A 15 -11.21 3.69 11.42
CA SER A 15 -10.88 3.06 12.70
C SER A 15 -10.28 1.66 12.54
N LYS A 16 -10.27 1.11 11.33
CA LYS A 16 -9.74 -0.24 11.10
C LYS A 16 -8.22 -0.22 11.01
N THR A 17 -7.63 -1.33 11.44
CA THR A 17 -6.20 -1.57 11.32
C THR A 17 -5.95 -2.47 10.12
N PHE A 18 -4.97 -2.10 9.32
CA PHE A 18 -4.56 -2.88 8.15
C PHE A 18 -3.11 -3.30 8.31
N PHE A 19 -2.74 -4.38 7.63
CA PHE A 19 -1.37 -4.87 7.59
C PHE A 19 -0.94 -5.03 6.16
N VAL A 20 0.33 -4.74 5.90
CA VAL A 20 0.89 -4.90 4.56
C VAL A 20 1.05 -6.40 4.27
N ASP A 21 0.42 -6.86 3.19
CA ASP A 21 0.52 -8.25 2.76
C ASP A 21 1.58 -8.41 1.67
N SER A 22 1.52 -7.55 0.67
CA SER A 22 2.48 -7.56 -0.43
C SER A 22 2.50 -6.19 -1.10
N TRP A 23 3.40 -6.03 -2.05
CA TRP A 23 3.47 -4.80 -2.84
C TRP A 23 4.08 -5.11 -4.19
N ASP A 24 3.79 -4.22 -5.15
CA ASP A 24 4.41 -4.27 -6.46
C ASP A 24 4.52 -2.85 -7.02
N TYR A 25 5.26 -2.71 -8.09
CA TYR A 25 5.42 -1.42 -8.75
C TYR A 25 4.55 -1.37 -9.99
N HIS A 26 3.74 -0.33 -10.09
CA HIS A 26 2.87 -0.08 -11.23
C HIS A 26 3.57 0.87 -12.19
N HIS A 27 3.88 0.38 -13.40
CA HIS A 27 4.45 1.20 -14.45
C HIS A 27 3.33 1.92 -15.17
N GLY A 28 3.24 3.25 -15.01
CA GLY A 28 2.20 4.03 -15.63
C GLY A 28 2.39 4.16 -17.14
N HIS A 29 1.27 4.27 -17.84
CA HIS A 29 1.26 4.71 -19.24
C HIS A 29 1.10 6.23 -19.28
N PRO A 30 1.17 6.87 -20.45
CA PRO A 30 1.12 8.33 -20.51
C PRO A 30 -0.10 8.96 -19.81
N ASP A 31 -1.22 8.24 -19.74
CA ASP A 31 -2.44 8.71 -19.10
C ASP A 31 -2.72 8.10 -17.73
N GLU A 32 -1.73 7.40 -17.15
CA GLU A 32 -1.85 6.75 -15.85
C GLU A 32 -0.71 7.19 -14.95
N GLN A 33 -0.93 7.10 -13.64
CA GLN A 33 0.12 7.36 -12.66
C GLN A 33 0.93 6.10 -12.39
N ALA A 34 2.26 6.23 -12.41
CA ALA A 34 3.16 5.19 -11.96
C ALA A 34 3.35 5.28 -10.44
N GLY A 35 3.65 4.19 -9.81
CA GLY A 35 3.94 4.20 -8.39
C GLY A 35 3.90 2.83 -7.75
N LEU A 36 4.19 2.81 -6.47
CA LEU A 36 4.14 1.61 -5.66
C LEU A 36 2.70 1.30 -5.26
N ARG A 37 2.27 0.09 -5.54
CA ARG A 37 0.96 -0.40 -5.08
C ARG A 37 1.16 -1.32 -3.89
N ILE A 38 0.43 -1.05 -2.83
CA ILE A 38 0.54 -1.81 -1.59
C ILE A 38 -0.78 -2.52 -1.35
N HIS A 39 -0.71 -3.84 -1.13
CA HIS A 39 -1.87 -4.66 -0.84
C HIS A 39 -2.01 -4.83 0.66
N LEU A 40 -3.16 -4.48 1.18
CA LEU A 40 -3.43 -4.48 2.61
C LEU A 40 -4.44 -5.57 2.97
N THR A 41 -4.28 -6.12 4.16
CA THR A 41 -5.26 -7.06 4.74
C THR A 41 -5.71 -6.55 6.10
N THR A 42 -6.87 -6.99 6.53
CA THR A 42 -7.41 -6.67 7.87
C THR A 42 -7.27 -7.83 8.82
#